data_6cf3560641e797cc5ceffeac5badf6c7
#
_entry.id   6cf3560641e797cc5ceffeac5badf6c7
#
_cell.length_a   1.000
_cell.length_b   1.000
_cell.length_c   1.000
_cell.angle_alpha   90.00
_cell.angle_beta   90.00
_cell.angle_gamma   90.00
#
_symmetry.space_group_name_H-M   'P 1'
#
loop_
_entity.id
_entity.type
_entity.pdbx_description
1 polymer ?
#
loop_
_entity_poly.entity_id
_entity_poly.type
_entity_poly.pdbx_seq_one_letter_code
_entity_poly.pdbx_strand_id
1 'polypeptide(L)'
;LWRHPFPGPGLGVRLLCSDGERDRSHFEELEPALATLAAREGVRALALPIRSVGVKADLRAYEHPVLLDFGTDEISWSRLLTLASAIYQEVPHVNRCLRWLGPGRPASFTPLAATVTRERLDLLRHADAIVMQGLRRHGLYDAIWQCPTVLVPLAVDGRGSELALVRPIRSERGMTATPAELQPALLGELGERLLA
;
A
#
# COMPACT_ATOMS: atom_id res chain seq x y z
N LEU A 1 -22.50 9.38 -16.28
CA LEU A 1 -21.79 9.58 -15.00
C LEU A 1 -20.51 8.78 -15.03
N TRP A 2 -19.37 9.46 -15.14
CA TRP A 2 -18.05 8.83 -15.04
C TRP A 2 -17.77 8.48 -13.57
N ARG A 3 -17.33 7.26 -13.31
CA ARG A 3 -16.82 6.83 -11.99
C ARG A 3 -15.70 5.82 -12.17
N HIS A 4 -14.78 5.77 -11.22
CA HIS A 4 -13.77 4.73 -11.17
C HIS A 4 -14.42 3.34 -11.19
N PRO A 5 -13.81 2.36 -11.88
CA PRO A 5 -14.27 0.97 -11.82
C PRO A 5 -14.33 0.47 -10.38
N PHE A 6 -15.41 -0.17 -10.03
CA PHE A 6 -15.64 -0.70 -8.70
C PHE A 6 -15.87 -2.21 -8.76
N PRO A 7 -15.22 -3.02 -7.91
CA PRO A 7 -15.44 -4.46 -7.91
C PRO A 7 -16.88 -4.82 -7.55
N GLY A 8 -17.43 -5.82 -8.24
CA GLY A 8 -18.81 -6.29 -8.02
C GLY A 8 -19.15 -6.63 -6.57
N PRO A 9 -18.24 -7.27 -5.77
CA PRO A 9 -18.48 -7.57 -4.36
C PRO A 9 -18.59 -6.35 -3.43
N GLY A 10 -18.35 -5.15 -3.91
CA GLY A 10 -18.48 -3.93 -3.13
C GLY A 10 -17.30 -3.63 -2.21
N LEU A 11 -17.54 -2.83 -1.15
CA LEU A 11 -16.48 -2.37 -0.23
C LEU A 11 -15.80 -3.50 0.55
N GLY A 12 -16.51 -4.58 0.85
CA GLY A 12 -15.99 -5.67 1.67
C GLY A 12 -14.67 -6.27 1.16
N VAL A 13 -14.42 -6.27 -0.16
CA VAL A 13 -13.16 -6.77 -0.73
C VAL A 13 -11.95 -5.85 -0.47
N ARG A 14 -12.19 -4.66 0.05
CA ARG A 14 -11.16 -3.69 0.43
C ARG A 14 -10.84 -3.71 1.93
N LEU A 15 -11.44 -4.62 2.67
CA LEU A 15 -11.09 -4.92 4.06
C LEU A 15 -10.25 -6.19 4.09
N LEU A 16 -8.97 -6.08 4.41
CA LEU A 16 -8.20 -7.26 4.72
C LEU A 16 -8.67 -7.82 6.07
N CYS A 17 -8.83 -9.15 6.12
CA CYS A 17 -9.09 -9.86 7.37
C CYS A 17 -7.80 -10.53 7.84
N SER A 18 -7.67 -10.73 9.13
CA SER A 18 -6.56 -11.39 9.78
C SER A 18 -7.03 -12.01 11.09
N ASP A 19 -6.43 -13.11 11.48
CA ASP A 19 -6.56 -13.73 12.79
C ASP A 19 -5.70 -13.05 13.88
N GLY A 20 -4.84 -12.11 13.47
CA GLY A 20 -3.88 -11.43 14.34
C GLY A 20 -2.52 -12.11 14.39
N GLU A 21 -2.36 -13.23 13.72
CA GLU A 21 -1.07 -13.93 13.67
C GLU A 21 -0.11 -13.26 12.68
N ARG A 22 1.17 -13.29 13.05
CA ARG A 22 2.25 -12.79 12.18
C ARG A 22 2.59 -13.84 11.13
N ASP A 23 2.33 -13.54 9.86
CA ASP A 23 2.87 -14.36 8.79
C ASP A 23 4.32 -13.93 8.50
N ARG A 24 5.25 -14.77 8.86
CA ARG A 24 6.69 -14.61 8.60
C ARG A 24 7.23 -15.71 7.69
N SER A 25 6.36 -16.34 6.92
CA SER A 25 6.78 -17.32 5.93
C SER A 25 7.84 -16.73 5.01
N HIS A 26 8.91 -17.47 4.77
CA HIS A 26 10.02 -17.07 3.89
C HIS A 26 10.81 -15.81 4.34
N PHE A 27 10.63 -15.31 5.57
CA PHE A 27 11.39 -14.16 6.07
C PHE A 27 12.89 -14.47 6.17
N GLU A 28 13.25 -15.74 6.38
CA GLU A 28 14.65 -16.19 6.42
C GLU A 28 15.40 -15.93 5.10
N GLU A 29 14.70 -15.96 3.98
CA GLU A 29 15.25 -15.64 2.65
C GLU A 29 15.03 -14.16 2.30
N LEU A 30 13.82 -13.64 2.60
CA LEU A 30 13.41 -12.30 2.23
C LEU A 30 14.18 -11.21 2.97
N GLU A 31 14.29 -11.30 4.31
CA GLU A 31 14.89 -10.23 5.12
C GLU A 31 16.37 -9.99 4.79
N PRO A 32 17.25 -10.99 4.64
CA PRO A 32 18.65 -10.76 4.27
C PRO A 32 18.80 -10.15 2.87
N ALA A 33 18.01 -10.62 1.89
CA ALA A 33 18.03 -10.08 0.54
C ALA A 33 17.57 -8.62 0.51
N LEU A 34 16.47 -8.32 1.25
CA LEU A 34 15.95 -6.96 1.38
C LEU A 34 16.94 -6.03 2.09
N ALA A 35 17.57 -6.49 3.16
CA ALA A 35 18.57 -5.70 3.90
C ALA A 35 19.79 -5.37 3.02
N THR A 36 20.27 -6.33 2.23
CA THR A 36 21.39 -6.13 1.29
C THR A 36 21.04 -5.08 0.24
N LEU A 37 19.87 -5.19 -0.38
CA LEU A 37 19.40 -4.22 -1.37
C LEU A 37 19.20 -2.84 -0.73
N ALA A 38 18.53 -2.79 0.42
CA ALA A 38 18.23 -1.54 1.13
C ALA A 38 19.53 -0.77 1.51
N ALA A 39 20.54 -1.49 1.97
CA ALA A 39 21.87 -0.91 2.27
C ALA A 39 22.56 -0.36 1.02
N ARG A 40 22.55 -1.13 -0.09
CA ARG A 40 23.13 -0.70 -1.37
C ARG A 40 22.44 0.55 -1.91
N GLU A 41 21.14 0.61 -1.81
CA GLU A 41 20.32 1.69 -2.35
C GLU A 41 20.18 2.90 -1.40
N GLY A 42 20.70 2.81 -0.16
CA GLY A 42 20.64 3.87 0.84
C GLY A 42 19.21 4.16 1.31
N VAL A 43 18.34 3.15 1.35
CA VAL A 43 16.94 3.29 1.77
C VAL A 43 16.64 2.40 2.96
N ARG A 44 15.59 2.73 3.70
CA ARG A 44 15.04 1.83 4.71
C ARG A 44 13.87 1.06 4.12
N ALA A 45 13.90 -0.25 4.24
CA ALA A 45 12.86 -1.13 3.76
C ALA A 45 12.46 -2.14 4.85
N LEU A 46 11.17 -2.43 4.97
CA LEU A 46 10.60 -3.34 5.96
C LEU A 46 9.65 -4.31 5.28
N ALA A 47 9.84 -5.60 5.50
CA ALA A 47 8.85 -6.61 5.12
C ALA A 47 7.65 -6.55 6.07
N LEU A 48 6.44 -6.59 5.53
CA LEU A 48 5.24 -6.60 6.35
C LEU A 48 4.82 -8.03 6.69
N PRO A 49 4.44 -8.32 7.95
CA PRO A 49 4.12 -9.67 8.43
C PRO A 49 2.70 -10.11 8.03
N ILE A 50 2.34 -9.87 6.78
CA ILE A 50 1.09 -10.26 6.12
C ILE A 50 1.39 -10.68 4.69
N ARG A 51 0.47 -11.37 4.05
CA ARG A 51 0.56 -11.65 2.61
C ARG A 51 -0.48 -10.89 1.82
N SER A 52 -0.13 -10.58 0.60
CA SER A 52 -1.05 -10.00 -0.39
C SER A 52 -1.05 -10.84 -1.67
N VAL A 53 -2.16 -10.76 -2.39
CA VAL A 53 -2.27 -11.43 -3.69
C VAL A 53 -1.57 -10.62 -4.76
N GLY A 54 -0.65 -11.24 -5.47
CA GLY A 54 -0.07 -10.76 -6.72
C GLY A 54 -0.35 -11.71 -7.87
N VAL A 55 0.05 -11.35 -9.07
CA VAL A 55 0.03 -12.22 -10.24
C VAL A 55 1.45 -12.31 -10.77
N LYS A 56 1.98 -13.52 -10.86
CA LYS A 56 3.28 -13.83 -11.48
C LYS A 56 3.05 -14.92 -12.52
N ALA A 57 3.42 -14.65 -13.77
CA ALA A 57 3.27 -15.60 -14.88
C ALA A 57 1.85 -16.21 -14.95
N ASP A 58 0.81 -15.36 -14.87
CA ASP A 58 -0.63 -15.71 -14.89
C ASP A 58 -1.12 -16.54 -13.69
N LEU A 59 -0.27 -16.82 -12.72
CA LEU A 59 -0.64 -17.51 -11.49
C LEU A 59 -0.78 -16.51 -10.32
N ARG A 60 -1.71 -16.81 -9.41
CA ARG A 60 -1.83 -16.05 -8.16
C ARG A 60 -0.66 -16.40 -7.24
N ALA A 61 0.08 -15.39 -6.83
CA ALA A 61 1.14 -15.50 -5.84
C ALA A 61 0.70 -14.81 -4.55
N TYR A 62 0.91 -15.47 -3.42
CA TYR A 62 0.66 -14.92 -2.08
C TYR A 62 2.01 -14.61 -1.44
N GLU A 63 2.41 -13.36 -1.49
CA GLU A 63 3.73 -12.91 -1.07
C GLU A 63 3.64 -11.66 -0.19
N HIS A 64 4.76 -11.29 0.40
CA HIS A 64 4.83 -10.18 1.35
C HIS A 64 4.91 -8.82 0.66
N PRO A 65 4.19 -7.80 1.16
CA PRO A 65 4.46 -6.41 0.82
C PRO A 65 5.73 -5.93 1.52
N VAL A 66 6.47 -5.06 0.84
CA VAL A 66 7.61 -4.33 1.39
C VAL A 66 7.26 -2.86 1.51
N LEU A 67 7.49 -2.27 2.67
CA LEU A 67 7.36 -0.85 2.91
C LEU A 67 8.70 -0.16 2.71
N LEU A 68 8.72 0.90 1.91
CA LEU A 68 9.83 1.81 1.72
C LEU A 68 9.62 3.07 2.55
N ASP A 69 10.60 3.39 3.38
CA ASP A 69 10.59 4.55 4.26
C ASP A 69 11.78 5.46 3.91
N PHE A 70 11.48 6.65 3.45
CA PHE A 70 12.46 7.68 3.09
C PHE A 70 12.59 8.78 4.15
N GLY A 71 11.86 8.63 5.26
CA GLY A 71 11.79 9.69 6.28
C GLY A 71 11.20 10.97 5.69
N THR A 72 11.95 12.07 5.81
CA THR A 72 11.59 13.39 5.28
C THR A 72 12.19 13.65 3.89
N ASP A 73 12.95 12.72 3.34
CA ASP A 73 13.63 12.92 2.07
C ASP A 73 12.65 12.92 0.91
N GLU A 74 12.76 13.92 0.06
CA GLU A 74 12.04 13.95 -1.21
C GLU A 74 12.63 12.92 -2.16
N ILE A 75 11.78 12.07 -2.70
CA ILE A 75 12.19 11.06 -3.67
C ILE A 75 11.41 11.25 -4.96
N SER A 76 12.13 11.21 -6.09
CA SER A 76 11.49 11.28 -7.40
C SER A 76 10.70 10.01 -7.70
N TRP A 77 9.63 10.18 -8.47
CA TRP A 77 8.81 9.05 -8.92
C TRP A 77 9.61 8.00 -9.68
N SER A 78 10.52 8.42 -10.55
CA SER A 78 11.40 7.51 -11.29
C SER A 78 12.28 6.68 -10.37
N ARG A 79 12.81 7.27 -9.30
CA ARG A 79 13.61 6.55 -8.29
C ARG A 79 12.77 5.52 -7.55
N LEU A 80 11.51 5.85 -7.19
CA LEU A 80 10.59 4.89 -6.57
C LEU A 80 10.33 3.69 -7.46
N LEU A 81 10.09 3.91 -8.76
CA LEU A 81 9.86 2.82 -9.71
C LEU A 81 11.10 1.95 -9.92
N THR A 82 12.29 2.57 -9.98
CA THR A 82 13.56 1.84 -10.08
C THR A 82 13.78 0.94 -8.86
N LEU A 83 13.57 1.47 -7.65
CA LEU A 83 13.69 0.70 -6.41
C LEU A 83 12.68 -0.44 -6.35
N ALA A 84 11.43 -0.19 -6.70
CA ALA A 84 10.41 -1.23 -6.73
C ALA A 84 10.77 -2.34 -7.73
N SER A 85 11.28 -1.98 -8.91
CA SER A 85 11.76 -2.95 -9.91
C SER A 85 12.91 -3.80 -9.39
N ALA A 86 13.91 -3.17 -8.76
CA ALA A 86 15.03 -3.88 -8.15
C ALA A 86 14.56 -4.87 -7.05
N ILE A 87 13.64 -4.43 -6.19
CA ILE A 87 13.06 -5.30 -5.15
C ILE A 87 12.36 -6.51 -5.77
N TYR A 88 11.53 -6.32 -6.80
CA TYR A 88 10.84 -7.44 -7.46
C TYR A 88 11.78 -8.41 -8.16
N GLN A 89 12.94 -7.97 -8.60
CA GLN A 89 13.92 -8.80 -9.30
C GLN A 89 14.86 -9.52 -8.35
N GLU A 90 15.27 -8.89 -7.26
CA GLU A 90 16.36 -9.35 -6.41
C GLU A 90 15.90 -9.91 -5.05
N VAL A 91 14.71 -9.51 -4.58
CA VAL A 91 14.18 -9.94 -3.29
C VAL A 91 13.10 -11.00 -3.50
N PRO A 92 13.30 -12.24 -3.04
CA PRO A 92 12.31 -13.30 -3.19
C PRO A 92 11.06 -13.01 -2.34
N HIS A 93 9.94 -13.64 -2.70
CA HIS A 93 8.68 -13.62 -1.94
C HIS A 93 8.09 -12.23 -1.72
N VAL A 94 8.35 -11.28 -2.63
CA VAL A 94 7.79 -9.93 -2.62
C VAL A 94 6.92 -9.71 -3.85
N ASN A 95 5.72 -9.17 -3.63
CA ASN A 95 4.80 -8.83 -4.73
C ASN A 95 4.30 -7.38 -4.71
N ARG A 96 4.65 -6.59 -3.69
CA ARG A 96 4.26 -5.18 -3.59
C ARG A 96 5.33 -4.35 -2.90
N CYS A 97 5.56 -3.15 -3.44
CA CYS A 97 6.28 -2.10 -2.77
C CYS A 97 5.31 -0.99 -2.37
N LEU A 98 5.41 -0.54 -1.13
CA LEU A 98 4.58 0.50 -0.53
C LEU A 98 5.48 1.66 -0.10
N ARG A 99 4.99 2.89 -0.23
CA ARG A 99 5.65 4.07 0.34
C ARG A 99 4.95 4.46 1.64
N TRP A 100 5.74 4.73 2.69
CA TRP A 100 5.22 5.30 3.93
C TRP A 100 4.83 6.76 3.73
N LEU A 101 3.64 7.14 4.20
CA LEU A 101 3.12 8.51 4.17
C LEU A 101 2.76 9.03 5.57
N GLY A 102 2.80 8.16 6.57
CA GLY A 102 2.50 8.54 7.95
C GLY A 102 3.64 9.34 8.60
N PRO A 103 3.40 9.90 9.79
CA PRO A 103 4.41 10.63 10.52
C PRO A 103 5.50 9.72 11.05
N GLY A 104 6.69 10.26 11.19
CA GLY A 104 7.84 9.56 11.74
C GLY A 104 8.29 8.37 10.91
N ARG A 105 9.11 7.52 11.52
CA ARG A 105 9.65 6.30 10.91
C ARG A 105 9.10 5.08 11.65
N PRO A 106 8.24 4.27 11.04
CA PRO A 106 7.69 3.08 11.70
C PRO A 106 8.80 2.10 12.03
N ALA A 107 8.84 1.62 13.27
CA ALA A 107 9.82 0.64 13.70
C ALA A 107 9.28 -0.80 13.57
N SER A 108 7.97 -0.99 13.73
CA SER A 108 7.36 -2.31 13.73
C SER A 108 5.92 -2.30 13.23
N PHE A 109 5.50 -3.46 12.72
CA PHE A 109 4.13 -3.72 12.34
C PHE A 109 3.61 -4.98 13.04
N THR A 110 2.41 -4.89 13.62
CA THR A 110 1.79 -6.01 14.32
C THR A 110 0.41 -6.27 13.74
N PRO A 111 0.12 -7.47 13.23
CA PRO A 111 -1.21 -7.82 12.77
C PRO A 111 -2.24 -7.70 13.89
N LEU A 112 -3.42 -7.22 13.53
CA LEU A 112 -4.57 -7.13 14.39
C LEU A 112 -5.59 -8.20 13.97
N ALA A 113 -6.22 -8.87 14.92
CA ALA A 113 -7.35 -9.72 14.62
C ALA A 113 -8.51 -8.86 14.09
N ALA A 114 -8.95 -9.13 12.87
CA ALA A 114 -9.93 -8.29 12.18
C ALA A 114 -10.75 -9.07 11.16
N THR A 115 -12.05 -8.85 11.18
CA THR A 115 -13.03 -9.42 10.24
C THR A 115 -13.80 -8.31 9.53
N VAL A 116 -14.71 -8.64 8.64
CA VAL A 116 -15.61 -7.66 8.04
C VAL A 116 -16.66 -7.28 9.05
N THR A 117 -16.60 -6.03 9.55
CA THR A 117 -17.60 -5.46 10.46
C THR A 117 -18.18 -4.16 9.89
N ARG A 118 -19.28 -3.70 10.46
CA ARG A 118 -19.92 -2.43 10.08
C ARG A 118 -18.98 -1.25 10.36
N GLU A 119 -18.36 -1.25 11.53
CA GLU A 119 -17.44 -0.19 11.98
C GLU A 119 -16.25 -0.06 11.01
N ARG A 120 -15.65 -1.17 10.61
CA ARG A 120 -14.56 -1.18 9.63
C ARG A 120 -15.03 -0.74 8.24
N LEU A 121 -16.24 -1.11 7.84
CA LEU A 121 -16.84 -0.63 6.59
C LEU A 121 -17.07 0.88 6.63
N ASP A 122 -17.52 1.42 7.74
CA ASP A 122 -17.76 2.86 7.91
C ASP A 122 -16.42 3.63 7.94
N LEU A 123 -15.40 3.10 8.60
CA LEU A 123 -14.03 3.63 8.56
C LEU A 123 -13.48 3.63 7.12
N LEU A 124 -13.65 2.53 6.39
CA LEU A 124 -13.21 2.46 4.99
C LEU A 124 -13.95 3.47 4.10
N ARG A 125 -15.27 3.65 4.29
CA ARG A 125 -16.04 4.66 3.56
C ARG A 125 -15.52 6.07 3.83
N HIS A 126 -15.19 6.36 5.08
CA HIS A 126 -14.62 7.65 5.45
C HIS A 126 -13.26 7.87 4.82
N ALA A 127 -12.35 6.92 4.93
CA ALA A 127 -11.03 6.98 4.30
C ALA A 127 -11.12 7.10 2.76
N ASP A 128 -11.98 6.32 2.11
CA ASP A 128 -12.21 6.39 0.67
C ASP A 128 -12.77 7.77 0.24
N ALA A 129 -13.67 8.34 1.04
CA ALA A 129 -14.21 9.69 0.79
C ALA A 129 -13.12 10.76 0.86
N ILE A 130 -12.20 10.68 1.82
CA ILE A 130 -11.04 11.58 1.93
C ILE A 130 -10.19 11.50 0.66
N VAL A 131 -9.84 10.28 0.23
CA VAL A 131 -9.03 10.05 -0.97
C VAL A 131 -9.72 10.59 -2.23
N MET A 132 -11.00 10.26 -2.43
CA MET A 132 -11.76 10.72 -3.60
C MET A 132 -11.92 12.24 -3.63
N GLN A 133 -12.11 12.88 -2.49
CA GLN A 133 -12.16 14.34 -2.39
C GLN A 133 -10.80 14.97 -2.71
N GLY A 134 -9.72 14.39 -2.21
CA GLY A 134 -8.34 14.81 -2.53
C GLY A 134 -8.10 14.76 -4.03
N LEU A 135 -8.38 13.63 -4.68
CA LEU A 135 -8.23 13.48 -6.14
C LEU A 135 -9.02 14.54 -6.92
N ARG A 136 -10.25 14.85 -6.52
CA ARG A 136 -11.07 15.87 -7.18
C ARG A 136 -10.51 17.27 -7.00
N ARG A 137 -10.10 17.63 -5.78
CA ARG A 137 -9.52 18.96 -5.49
C ARG A 137 -8.24 19.22 -6.28
N HIS A 138 -7.43 18.19 -6.49
CA HIS A 138 -6.19 18.28 -7.25
C HIS A 138 -6.35 17.99 -8.76
N GLY A 139 -7.59 17.86 -9.26
CA GLY A 139 -7.88 17.64 -10.68
C GLY A 139 -7.39 16.28 -11.23
N LEU A 140 -7.16 15.30 -10.36
CA LEU A 140 -6.62 13.98 -10.72
C LEU A 140 -7.67 12.90 -10.89
N TYR A 141 -8.93 13.17 -10.52
CA TYR A 141 -9.98 12.16 -10.50
C TYR A 141 -10.20 11.50 -11.87
N ASP A 142 -10.21 12.28 -12.94
CA ASP A 142 -10.44 11.76 -14.31
C ASP A 142 -9.15 11.22 -14.95
N ALA A 143 -7.98 11.62 -14.46
CA ALA A 143 -6.69 11.16 -14.96
C ALA A 143 -6.26 9.80 -14.36
N ILE A 144 -6.86 9.39 -13.26
CA ILE A 144 -6.60 8.12 -12.58
C ILE A 144 -7.71 7.14 -12.93
N TRP A 145 -7.35 6.00 -13.49
CA TRP A 145 -8.32 4.97 -13.88
C TRP A 145 -9.02 4.34 -12.67
N GLN A 146 -8.28 4.05 -11.59
CA GLN A 146 -8.80 3.50 -10.35
C GLN A 146 -7.90 3.90 -9.17
N CYS A 147 -8.50 4.19 -8.02
CA CYS A 147 -7.76 4.47 -6.78
C CYS A 147 -8.45 3.82 -5.58
N PRO A 148 -8.35 2.49 -5.42
CA PRO A 148 -8.92 1.84 -4.25
C PRO A 148 -8.20 2.23 -2.97
N THR A 149 -8.98 2.58 -1.95
CA THR A 149 -8.54 2.64 -0.55
C THR A 149 -8.79 1.28 0.08
N VAL A 150 -7.84 0.74 0.82
CA VAL A 150 -7.90 -0.58 1.47
C VAL A 150 -7.54 -0.43 2.93
N LEU A 151 -8.30 -1.02 3.84
CA LEU A 151 -7.92 -1.14 5.24
C LEU A 151 -7.12 -2.42 5.45
N VAL A 152 -5.95 -2.24 6.06
CA VAL A 152 -5.01 -3.31 6.36
C VAL A 152 -4.87 -3.42 7.88
N PRO A 153 -5.19 -4.57 8.49
CA PRO A 153 -5.20 -4.76 9.93
C PRO A 153 -3.78 -4.93 10.48
N LEU A 154 -3.01 -3.86 10.40
CA LEU A 154 -1.66 -3.75 10.92
C LEU A 154 -1.55 -2.53 11.84
N ALA A 155 -1.24 -2.75 13.09
CA ALA A 155 -0.85 -1.69 14.02
C ALA A 155 0.60 -1.28 13.76
N VAL A 156 0.85 0.02 13.82
CA VAL A 156 2.19 0.61 13.74
C VAL A 156 2.70 0.92 15.13
N ASP A 157 3.86 0.38 15.47
CA ASP A 157 4.53 0.63 16.77
C ASP A 157 3.62 0.41 17.98
N GLY A 158 2.80 -0.65 17.92
CA GLY A 158 1.87 -1.02 18.97
C GLY A 158 0.63 -0.10 19.11
N ARG A 159 0.44 0.86 18.23
CA ARG A 159 -0.76 1.71 18.22
C ARG A 159 -1.92 0.94 17.58
N GLY A 160 -3.06 0.93 18.24
CA GLY A 160 -4.20 0.07 17.90
C GLY A 160 -5.04 0.48 16.68
N SER A 161 -4.52 1.29 15.77
CA SER A 161 -5.22 1.70 14.55
C SER A 161 -4.74 0.90 13.34
N GLU A 162 -5.66 0.63 12.40
CA GLU A 162 -5.34 -0.02 11.14
C GLU A 162 -4.67 0.94 10.15
N LEU A 163 -3.97 0.37 9.17
CA LEU A 163 -3.40 1.16 8.07
C LEU A 163 -4.43 1.37 6.96
N ALA A 164 -4.48 2.58 6.43
CA ALA A 164 -5.13 2.88 5.17
C ALA A 164 -4.10 2.82 4.03
N LEU A 165 -4.33 1.94 3.07
CA LEU A 165 -3.50 1.81 1.86
C LEU A 165 -4.23 2.45 0.69
N VAL A 166 -3.58 3.39 0.02
CA VAL A 166 -4.10 4.07 -1.17
C VAL A 166 -3.35 3.57 -2.40
N ARG A 167 -4.07 3.13 -3.42
CA ARG A 167 -3.50 2.52 -4.63
C ARG A 167 -3.94 3.23 -5.90
N PRO A 168 -3.34 4.38 -6.27
CA PRO A 168 -3.65 5.06 -7.51
C PRO A 168 -3.10 4.27 -8.70
N ILE A 169 -3.94 4.03 -9.71
CA ILE A 169 -3.61 3.21 -10.87
C ILE A 169 -3.98 3.99 -12.14
N ARG A 170 -3.04 4.00 -13.09
CA ARG A 170 -3.31 4.32 -14.50
C ARG A 170 -3.44 3.02 -15.28
N SER A 171 -4.34 3.02 -16.24
CA SER A 171 -4.53 1.89 -17.14
C SER A 171 -4.98 2.40 -18.50
N GLU A 172 -4.41 1.83 -19.54
CA GLU A 172 -4.92 2.00 -20.89
C GLU A 172 -5.88 0.85 -21.20
N ARG A 173 -7.14 1.18 -21.44
CA ARG A 173 -8.21 0.24 -21.81
C ARG A 173 -8.43 -0.93 -20.83
N GLY A 174 -7.99 -0.80 -19.58
CA GLY A 174 -8.09 -1.87 -18.57
C GLY A 174 -7.13 -3.06 -18.79
N MET A 175 -6.24 -2.99 -19.77
CA MET A 175 -5.32 -4.10 -20.12
C MET A 175 -3.98 -4.03 -19.38
N THR A 176 -3.50 -2.83 -19.10
CA THR A 176 -2.24 -2.61 -18.38
C THR A 176 -2.51 -1.76 -17.14
N ALA A 177 -1.98 -2.14 -15.99
CA ALA A 177 -2.12 -1.38 -14.76
C ALA A 177 -0.74 -0.92 -14.29
N THR A 178 -0.53 0.39 -14.27
CA THR A 178 0.70 0.99 -13.73
C THR A 178 0.37 1.89 -12.55
N PRO A 179 1.25 2.03 -11.55
CA PRO A 179 1.06 2.99 -10.48
C PRO A 179 0.96 4.41 -11.04
N ALA A 180 0.02 5.20 -10.55
CA ALA A 180 -0.10 6.60 -10.89
C ALA A 180 0.70 7.45 -9.88
N GLU A 181 1.48 8.39 -10.39
CA GLU A 181 2.14 9.38 -9.57
C GLU A 181 1.10 10.34 -8.98
N LEU A 182 1.19 10.57 -7.67
CA LEU A 182 0.44 11.61 -6.97
C LEU A 182 1.39 12.77 -6.63
N GLN A 183 0.88 13.99 -6.80
CA GLN A 183 1.64 15.20 -6.47
C GLN A 183 1.98 15.25 -4.97
N PRO A 184 3.16 15.75 -4.57
CA PRO A 184 3.57 15.85 -3.17
C PRO A 184 2.54 16.56 -2.28
N ALA A 185 1.90 17.62 -2.77
CA ALA A 185 0.85 18.33 -2.05
C ALA A 185 -0.35 17.44 -1.70
N LEU A 186 -0.79 16.59 -2.63
CA LEU A 186 -1.85 15.61 -2.37
C LEU A 186 -1.40 14.53 -1.40
N LEU A 187 -0.17 14.03 -1.53
CA LEU A 187 0.36 13.02 -0.61
C LEU A 187 0.41 13.53 0.82
N GLY A 188 0.86 14.78 1.03
CA GLY A 188 0.86 15.44 2.35
C GLY A 188 -0.55 15.59 2.91
N GLU A 189 -1.49 16.10 2.11
CA GLU A 189 -2.89 16.23 2.51
C GLU A 189 -3.52 14.89 2.91
N LEU A 190 -3.29 13.83 2.11
CA LEU A 190 -3.81 12.51 2.42
C LEU A 190 -3.19 11.95 3.70
N GLY A 191 -1.88 12.12 3.91
CA GLY A 191 -1.19 11.72 5.13
C GLY A 191 -1.81 12.36 6.38
N GLU A 192 -2.04 13.67 6.36
CA GLU A 192 -2.64 14.39 7.49
C GLU A 192 -4.11 13.97 7.73
N ARG A 193 -4.92 13.92 6.68
CA ARG A 193 -6.36 13.69 6.81
C ARG A 193 -6.75 12.23 7.12
N LEU A 194 -5.95 11.27 6.70
CA LEU A 194 -6.18 9.86 7.02
C LEU A 194 -5.73 9.49 8.43
N LEU A 195 -4.97 10.37 9.11
CA LEU A 195 -4.52 10.20 10.49
C LEU A 195 -5.42 10.92 11.51
N ALA A 196 -6.25 11.84 11.06
CA ALA A 196 -7.20 12.57 11.89
C ALA A 196 -8.47 11.75 12.17
#